data_2fd5019f5c3183862ee3095dc558d4cc
#
_entry.id   2fd5019f5c3183862ee3095dc558d4cc
#
_cell.length_a   1.000
_cell.length_b   1.000
_cell.length_c   1.000
_cell.angle_alpha   90.00
_cell.angle_beta   90.00
_cell.angle_gamma   90.00
#
_symmetry.space_group_name_H-M   'P 1'
#
loop_
_entity.id
_entity.type
_entity.pdbx_description
1 polymer ?
#
loop_
_entity_poly.entity_id
_entity_poly.type
_entity_poly.pdbx_seq_one_letter_code
_entity_poly.pdbx_strand_id
1 'polypeptide(L)'
;MEVISTYSKAAEFLSHLYDLLNKEFFDGVLAKPVISIDSSIETYATFCLRPDAWTSPEHGDQYALNVSSEYLHHGLQELCCSLLHEMVHQYNWTYIDPANGKDVVKDCSRGNTYHNRRFKDAAEARGLIITHSEKYGYAHTAPSDELLEFCLRF
;
A
#
# COMPACT_ATOMS: atom_id res chain seq x y z
N MET A 1 -6.27 -24.10 16.30
CA MET A 1 -6.15 -24.57 14.90
C MET A 1 -6.90 -23.68 13.92
N GLU A 2 -8.17 -23.41 14.13
CA GLU A 2 -8.95 -22.54 13.23
C GLU A 2 -8.42 -21.11 13.17
N VAL A 3 -8.03 -20.52 14.28
CA VAL A 3 -7.51 -19.14 14.32
C VAL A 3 -6.24 -19.00 13.49
N ILE A 4 -5.31 -19.95 13.63
CA ILE A 4 -4.07 -19.95 12.86
C ILE A 4 -4.34 -20.15 11.37
N SER A 5 -5.25 -21.05 11.03
CA SER A 5 -5.66 -21.30 9.66
C SER A 5 -6.30 -20.06 9.02
N THR A 6 -7.16 -19.35 9.76
CA THR A 6 -7.82 -18.13 9.28
C THR A 6 -6.82 -17.00 9.08
N TYR A 7 -5.89 -16.80 10.01
CA TYR A 7 -4.83 -15.81 9.87
C TYR A 7 -3.94 -16.11 8.66
N SER A 8 -3.52 -17.36 8.53
CA SER A 8 -2.66 -17.80 7.42
C SER A 8 -3.33 -17.57 6.06
N LYS A 9 -4.61 -17.91 5.94
CA LYS A 9 -5.37 -17.68 4.70
C LYS A 9 -5.51 -16.20 4.37
N ALA A 10 -5.77 -15.36 5.37
CA ALA A 10 -5.85 -13.91 5.19
C ALA A 10 -4.49 -13.33 4.77
N ALA A 11 -3.41 -13.77 5.39
CA ALA A 11 -2.06 -13.33 5.04
C ALA A 11 -1.68 -13.74 3.61
N GLU A 12 -1.99 -14.97 3.22
CA GLU A 12 -1.79 -15.45 1.85
C GLU A 12 -2.59 -14.63 0.84
N PHE A 13 -3.85 -14.36 1.15
CA PHE A 13 -4.72 -13.54 0.30
C PHE A 13 -4.15 -12.15 0.11
N LEU A 14 -3.74 -11.47 1.19
CA LEU A 14 -3.16 -10.13 1.12
C LEU A 14 -1.83 -10.13 0.34
N SER A 15 -1.01 -11.15 0.55
CA SER A 15 0.25 -11.31 -0.18
C SER A 15 0.01 -11.44 -1.68
N HIS A 16 -0.95 -12.27 -2.07
CA HIS A 16 -1.32 -12.46 -3.47
C HIS A 16 -1.92 -11.19 -4.08
N LEU A 17 -2.81 -10.52 -3.33
CA LEU A 17 -3.40 -9.26 -3.77
C LEU A 17 -2.32 -8.19 -3.98
N TYR A 18 -1.37 -8.08 -3.07
CA TYR A 18 -0.24 -7.16 -3.23
C TYR A 18 0.52 -7.43 -4.53
N ASP A 19 0.85 -8.69 -4.81
CA ASP A 19 1.58 -9.04 -6.02
C ASP A 19 0.83 -8.65 -7.29
N LEU A 20 -0.48 -8.88 -7.32
CA LEU A 20 -1.31 -8.51 -8.47
C LEU A 20 -1.43 -6.99 -8.63
N LEU A 21 -1.61 -6.25 -7.54
CA LEU A 21 -1.64 -4.79 -7.56
C LEU A 21 -0.29 -4.20 -8.00
N ASN A 22 0.80 -4.77 -7.53
CA ASN A 22 2.15 -4.37 -7.94
C ASN A 22 2.34 -4.54 -9.45
N LYS A 23 1.94 -5.68 -9.97
CA LYS A 23 2.02 -5.97 -11.41
C LYS A 23 1.17 -5.02 -12.24
N GLU A 24 -0.08 -4.79 -11.83
CA GLU A 24 -1.04 -4.02 -12.60
C GLU A 24 -0.76 -2.50 -12.57
N PHE A 25 -0.41 -1.96 -11.40
CA PHE A 25 -0.33 -0.51 -11.20
C PHE A 25 1.08 0.02 -11.01
N PHE A 26 2.07 -0.84 -10.83
CA PHE A 26 3.47 -0.43 -10.59
C PHE A 26 4.46 -1.19 -11.48
N ASP A 27 3.98 -1.87 -12.50
CA ASP A 27 4.83 -2.67 -13.42
C ASP A 27 5.74 -3.67 -12.71
N GLY A 28 5.36 -4.09 -11.51
CA GLY A 28 6.11 -5.07 -10.73
C GLY A 28 7.38 -4.53 -10.08
N VAL A 29 7.57 -3.21 -10.05
CA VAL A 29 8.85 -2.62 -9.59
C VAL A 29 9.03 -2.56 -8.08
N LEU A 30 7.95 -2.72 -7.31
CA LEU A 30 8.04 -2.60 -5.86
C LEU A 30 8.65 -3.86 -5.23
N ALA A 31 9.56 -3.66 -4.29
CA ALA A 31 10.11 -4.76 -3.50
C ALA A 31 9.04 -5.31 -2.55
N LYS A 32 8.90 -6.63 -2.50
CA LYS A 32 7.89 -7.29 -1.67
C LYS A 32 8.14 -7.02 -0.18
N PRO A 33 7.21 -6.37 0.53
CA PRO A 33 7.34 -6.22 1.98
C PRO A 33 6.87 -7.48 2.70
N VAL A 34 7.20 -7.58 3.98
CA VAL A 34 6.51 -8.52 4.86
C VAL A 34 5.13 -7.95 5.17
N ILE A 35 4.09 -8.68 4.85
CA ILE A 35 2.71 -8.26 5.09
C ILE A 35 2.22 -8.93 6.37
N SER A 36 1.80 -8.11 7.32
CA SER A 36 1.27 -8.58 8.60
C SER A 36 -0.14 -8.05 8.83
N ILE A 37 -0.87 -8.71 9.70
CA ILE A 37 -2.21 -8.33 10.11
C ILE A 37 -2.15 -8.06 11.60
N ASP A 38 -2.54 -6.85 12.01
CA ASP A 38 -2.53 -6.47 13.42
C ASP A 38 -3.75 -5.59 13.71
N SER A 39 -4.07 -5.44 14.98
CA SER A 39 -5.18 -4.60 15.42
C SER A 39 -4.79 -3.13 15.38
N SER A 40 -5.61 -2.30 14.73
CA SER A 40 -5.47 -0.85 14.76
C SER A 40 -6.81 -0.21 14.45
N ILE A 41 -7.29 0.62 15.34
CA ILE A 41 -8.55 1.34 15.15
C ILE A 41 -8.37 2.68 14.43
N GLU A 42 -7.13 3.12 14.24
CA GLU A 42 -6.84 4.44 13.68
C GLU A 42 -6.55 4.42 12.18
N THR A 43 -6.03 3.30 11.67
CA THR A 43 -5.63 3.20 10.26
C THR A 43 -6.05 1.86 9.66
N TYR A 44 -6.36 1.87 8.34
CA TYR A 44 -6.64 0.63 7.59
C TYR A 44 -5.37 -0.15 7.31
N ALA A 45 -4.30 0.55 6.96
CA ALA A 45 -3.01 -0.05 6.66
C ALA A 45 -1.90 0.96 6.96
N THR A 46 -0.69 0.45 7.17
CA THR A 46 0.48 1.28 7.45
C THR A 46 1.72 0.65 6.80
N PHE A 47 2.50 1.45 6.09
CA PHE A 47 3.77 1.04 5.52
C PHE A 47 4.93 1.57 6.37
N CYS A 48 5.81 0.68 6.80
CA CYS A 48 7.01 1.06 7.54
C CYS A 48 8.15 1.37 6.56
N LEU A 49 8.62 2.62 6.60
CA LEU A 49 9.66 3.10 5.69
C LEU A 49 11.07 2.62 6.04
N ARG A 50 11.22 1.90 7.14
CA ARG A 50 12.52 1.38 7.56
C ARG A 50 12.85 0.12 6.75
N PRO A 51 13.98 0.12 5.99
CA PRO A 51 14.29 -0.99 5.08
C PRO A 51 14.62 -2.30 5.79
N ASP A 52 14.95 -2.25 7.06
CA ASP A 52 15.27 -3.42 7.89
C ASP A 52 14.17 -3.74 8.92
N ALA A 53 12.93 -3.37 8.64
CA ALA A 53 11.80 -3.66 9.52
C ALA A 53 11.67 -5.16 9.80
N TRP A 54 12.00 -5.98 8.82
CA TRP A 54 12.14 -7.43 8.96
C TRP A 54 13.46 -7.87 8.36
N THR A 55 14.13 -8.81 9.03
CA THR A 55 15.36 -9.41 8.54
C THR A 55 15.28 -10.92 8.67
N SER A 56 15.58 -11.64 7.58
CA SER A 56 15.61 -13.09 7.59
C SER A 56 16.82 -13.62 6.83
N PRO A 57 17.31 -14.84 7.15
CA PRO A 57 18.40 -15.47 6.40
C PRO A 57 18.05 -15.72 4.93
N GLU A 58 16.76 -15.95 4.63
CA GLU A 58 16.32 -16.30 3.28
C GLU A 58 16.13 -15.08 2.37
N HIS A 59 15.60 -13.97 2.92
CA HIS A 59 15.20 -12.82 2.12
C HIS A 59 15.95 -11.54 2.46
N GLY A 60 16.83 -11.56 3.47
CA GLY A 60 17.53 -10.37 3.93
C GLY A 60 16.59 -9.34 4.55
N ASP A 61 16.89 -8.07 4.34
CA ASP A 61 16.08 -6.96 4.87
C ASP A 61 14.86 -6.72 4.01
N GLN A 62 13.71 -6.54 4.66
CA GLN A 62 12.44 -6.27 4.00
C GLN A 62 11.69 -5.15 4.73
N TYR A 63 10.97 -4.35 3.96
CA TYR A 63 10.00 -3.41 4.51
C TYR A 63 8.82 -4.17 5.12
N ALA A 64 8.04 -3.50 5.95
CA ALA A 64 6.83 -4.06 6.56
C ALA A 64 5.61 -3.27 6.10
N LEU A 65 4.55 -4.00 5.75
CA LEU A 65 3.23 -3.46 5.48
C LEU A 65 2.26 -4.12 6.44
N ASN A 66 1.61 -3.34 7.28
CA ASN A 66 0.61 -3.86 8.21
C ASN A 66 -0.79 -3.50 7.72
N VAL A 67 -1.70 -4.49 7.72
CA VAL A 67 -3.11 -4.29 7.43
C VAL A 67 -3.90 -4.51 8.70
N SER A 68 -4.79 -3.59 9.04
CA SER A 68 -5.58 -3.68 10.26
C SER A 68 -6.64 -4.78 10.15
N SER A 69 -6.68 -5.65 11.15
CA SER A 69 -7.63 -6.76 11.19
C SER A 69 -9.09 -6.30 11.23
N GLU A 70 -9.35 -5.13 11.81
CA GLU A 70 -10.69 -4.55 11.90
C GLU A 70 -11.29 -4.20 10.54
N TYR A 71 -10.45 -4.03 9.52
CA TYR A 71 -10.88 -3.56 8.20
C TYR A 71 -10.84 -4.62 7.10
N LEU A 72 -10.45 -5.86 7.43
CA LEU A 72 -10.36 -6.94 6.43
C LEU A 72 -11.70 -7.32 5.81
N HIS A 73 -12.80 -7.03 6.48
CA HIS A 73 -14.14 -7.37 6.01
C HIS A 73 -14.88 -6.22 5.31
N HIS A 74 -14.20 -5.10 5.04
CA HIS A 74 -14.83 -3.93 4.39
C HIS A 74 -15.08 -4.11 2.89
N GLY A 75 -14.64 -5.20 2.30
CA GLY A 75 -14.81 -5.48 0.89
C GLY A 75 -13.55 -5.24 0.08
N LEU A 76 -13.51 -5.85 -1.11
CA LEU A 76 -12.32 -5.88 -1.94
C LEU A 76 -11.91 -4.49 -2.44
N GLN A 77 -12.88 -3.66 -2.84
CA GLN A 77 -12.59 -2.32 -3.35
C GLN A 77 -11.92 -1.43 -2.31
N GLU A 78 -12.45 -1.41 -1.09
CA GLU A 78 -11.86 -0.64 0.01
C GLU A 78 -10.49 -1.16 0.41
N LEU A 79 -10.34 -2.48 0.44
CA LEU A 79 -9.06 -3.11 0.74
C LEU A 79 -8.00 -2.75 -0.31
N CYS A 80 -8.37 -2.81 -1.59
CA CYS A 80 -7.47 -2.39 -2.68
C CYS A 80 -7.09 -0.92 -2.58
N CYS A 81 -8.04 -0.04 -2.26
CA CYS A 81 -7.74 1.37 -2.06
C CYS A 81 -6.72 1.58 -0.93
N SER A 82 -6.91 0.90 0.19
CA SER A 82 -5.99 1.00 1.33
C SER A 82 -4.60 0.47 1.01
N LEU A 83 -4.53 -0.68 0.34
CA LEU A 83 -3.24 -1.25 -0.09
C LEU A 83 -2.53 -0.35 -1.10
N LEU A 84 -3.25 0.12 -2.13
CA LEU A 84 -2.66 1.01 -3.13
C LEU A 84 -2.18 2.31 -2.51
N HIS A 85 -2.91 2.87 -1.54
CA HIS A 85 -2.49 4.06 -0.82
C HIS A 85 -1.09 3.85 -0.21
N GLU A 86 -0.90 2.75 0.51
CA GLU A 86 0.39 2.44 1.13
C GLU A 86 1.46 2.08 0.09
N MET A 87 1.08 1.41 -0.99
CA MET A 87 1.99 1.08 -2.09
C MET A 87 2.49 2.33 -2.82
N VAL A 88 1.67 3.38 -2.92
CA VAL A 88 2.10 4.67 -3.46
C VAL A 88 3.16 5.31 -2.55
N HIS A 89 2.99 5.26 -1.23
CA HIS A 89 4.03 5.70 -0.31
C HIS A 89 5.31 4.90 -0.50
N GLN A 90 5.21 3.59 -0.60
CA GLN A 90 6.35 2.72 -0.87
C GLN A 90 7.07 3.13 -2.15
N TYR A 91 6.33 3.33 -3.24
CA TYR A 91 6.87 3.74 -4.52
C TYR A 91 7.61 5.09 -4.42
N ASN A 92 7.00 6.06 -3.80
CA ASN A 92 7.59 7.39 -3.67
C ASN A 92 8.85 7.39 -2.81
N TRP A 93 8.83 6.69 -1.69
CA TRP A 93 9.91 6.73 -0.70
C TRP A 93 11.03 5.72 -0.93
N THR A 94 10.78 4.64 -1.66
CA THR A 94 11.76 3.54 -1.72
C THR A 94 12.24 3.22 -3.14
N TYR A 95 11.43 3.44 -4.15
CA TYR A 95 11.79 3.05 -5.51
C TYR A 95 12.60 4.13 -6.21
N ILE A 96 13.76 3.73 -6.71
CA ILE A 96 14.65 4.56 -7.51
C ILE A 96 14.78 3.91 -8.87
N ASP A 97 14.43 4.64 -9.94
CA ASP A 97 14.54 4.15 -11.31
C ASP A 97 15.79 4.73 -11.98
N PRO A 98 16.85 3.95 -12.14
CA PRO A 98 18.07 4.45 -12.77
C PRO A 98 17.90 4.81 -14.24
N ALA A 99 16.93 4.20 -14.93
CA ALA A 99 16.67 4.48 -16.34
C ALA A 99 16.00 5.82 -16.56
N ASN A 100 15.06 6.21 -15.68
CA ASN A 100 14.26 7.43 -15.80
C ASN A 100 14.72 8.54 -14.84
N GLY A 101 15.74 8.29 -14.03
CA GLY A 101 16.24 9.25 -13.06
C GLY A 101 15.26 9.55 -11.92
N LYS A 102 14.25 8.68 -11.70
CA LYS A 102 13.36 8.84 -10.55
C LYS A 102 14.15 8.64 -9.27
N ASP A 103 14.06 9.61 -8.39
CA ASP A 103 14.63 9.56 -7.04
C ASP A 103 13.52 9.48 -6.01
N VAL A 104 13.91 9.36 -4.75
CA VAL A 104 12.99 9.35 -3.62
C VAL A 104 12.16 10.64 -3.60
N VAL A 105 10.85 10.50 -3.45
CA VAL A 105 9.90 11.59 -3.46
C VAL A 105 9.25 11.72 -2.09
N LYS A 106 9.40 12.88 -1.48
CA LYS A 106 8.74 13.18 -0.21
C LYS A 106 7.28 13.56 -0.50
N ASP A 107 6.37 12.64 -0.21
CA ASP A 107 4.95 12.77 -0.55
C ASP A 107 4.07 13.22 0.61
N CYS A 108 4.63 13.43 1.78
CA CYS A 108 3.94 13.99 2.94
C CYS A 108 4.68 15.21 3.50
N SER A 109 3.91 16.12 4.09
CA SER A 109 4.40 17.33 4.73
C SER A 109 3.87 17.41 6.16
N ARG A 110 4.23 18.45 6.92
CA ARG A 110 3.75 18.69 8.28
C ARG A 110 3.97 17.49 9.21
N GLY A 111 5.22 16.98 9.26
CA GLY A 111 5.57 15.84 10.09
C GLY A 111 4.96 14.53 9.62
N ASN A 112 4.82 14.36 8.32
CA ASN A 112 4.29 13.17 7.66
C ASN A 112 2.79 12.93 7.89
N THR A 113 2.05 13.97 8.27
CA THR A 113 0.60 13.86 8.48
C THR A 113 -0.22 14.40 7.31
N TYR A 114 0.36 15.30 6.50
CA TYR A 114 -0.32 15.96 5.39
C TYR A 114 0.17 15.38 4.06
N HIS A 115 -0.74 14.76 3.31
CA HIS A 115 -0.45 14.22 1.97
C HIS A 115 -0.41 15.37 0.97
N ASN A 116 0.75 15.56 0.33
CA ASN A 116 0.93 16.68 -0.59
C ASN A 116 0.55 16.30 -2.04
N ARG A 117 0.76 17.25 -2.96
CA ARG A 117 0.40 17.05 -4.36
C ARG A 117 1.21 15.93 -5.04
N ARG A 118 2.42 15.66 -4.57
CA ARG A 118 3.24 14.56 -5.09
C ARG A 118 2.60 13.20 -4.82
N PHE A 119 2.00 13.03 -3.63
CA PHE A 119 1.21 11.85 -3.33
C PHE A 119 0.00 11.76 -4.27
N LYS A 120 -0.75 12.85 -4.42
CA LYS A 120 -1.91 12.89 -5.31
C LYS A 120 -1.56 12.46 -6.73
N ASP A 121 -0.53 13.05 -7.32
CA ASP A 121 -0.15 12.79 -8.70
C ASP A 121 0.26 11.32 -8.89
N ALA A 122 1.05 10.78 -7.97
CA ALA A 122 1.47 9.38 -8.03
C ALA A 122 0.30 8.41 -7.85
N ALA A 123 -0.61 8.72 -6.94
CA ALA A 123 -1.78 7.89 -6.65
C ALA A 123 -2.78 7.89 -7.81
N GLU A 124 -3.04 9.05 -8.40
CA GLU A 124 -3.96 9.16 -9.54
C GLU A 124 -3.41 8.48 -10.80
N ALA A 125 -2.11 8.40 -10.95
CA ALA A 125 -1.48 7.62 -12.01
C ALA A 125 -1.61 6.11 -11.80
N ARG A 126 -2.04 5.66 -10.62
CA ARG A 126 -2.01 4.25 -10.22
C ARG A 126 -3.34 3.72 -9.66
N GLY A 127 -4.41 4.12 -10.30
CA GLY A 127 -5.71 3.50 -10.04
C GLY A 127 -6.53 4.10 -8.92
N LEU A 128 -6.13 5.25 -8.37
CA LEU A 128 -6.86 5.93 -7.30
C LEU A 128 -7.43 7.26 -7.75
N ILE A 129 -8.55 7.64 -7.16
CA ILE A 129 -9.10 8.99 -7.23
C ILE A 129 -8.84 9.65 -5.87
N ILE A 130 -8.26 10.84 -5.87
CA ILE A 130 -7.82 11.51 -4.66
C ILE A 130 -8.66 12.75 -4.42
N THR A 131 -9.14 12.91 -3.19
CA THR A 131 -9.82 14.12 -2.73
C THR A 131 -9.05 14.75 -1.59
N HIS A 132 -9.21 16.08 -1.46
CA HIS A 132 -8.46 16.90 -0.52
C HIS A 132 -9.25 17.16 0.76
N SER A 133 -8.55 17.15 1.90
CA SER A 133 -9.05 17.69 3.17
C SER A 133 -8.06 18.70 3.72
N GLU A 134 -8.54 19.65 4.52
CA GLU A 134 -7.67 20.67 5.12
C GLU A 134 -6.67 20.05 6.12
N LYS A 135 -7.10 19.02 6.85
CA LYS A 135 -6.29 18.41 7.90
C LYS A 135 -5.22 17.44 7.35
N TYR A 136 -5.61 16.61 6.40
CA TYR A 136 -4.75 15.52 5.92
C TYR A 136 -4.27 15.68 4.48
N GLY A 137 -4.67 16.76 3.81
CA GLY A 137 -4.32 17.02 2.43
C GLY A 137 -4.99 16.06 1.46
N TYR A 138 -4.25 15.59 0.48
CA TYR A 138 -4.73 14.70 -0.57
C TYR A 138 -4.70 13.24 -0.12
N ALA A 139 -5.37 12.92 0.98
CA ALA A 139 -5.31 11.63 1.65
C ALA A 139 -6.51 10.71 1.41
N HIS A 140 -7.65 11.25 1.00
CA HIS A 140 -8.85 10.44 0.79
C HIS A 140 -8.81 9.75 -0.57
N THR A 141 -8.99 8.44 -0.59
CA THR A 141 -8.89 7.63 -1.79
C THR A 141 -10.22 6.98 -2.14
N ALA A 142 -10.48 6.88 -3.43
CA ALA A 142 -11.59 6.13 -4.00
C ALA A 142 -11.08 5.36 -5.22
N PRO A 143 -11.74 4.26 -5.62
CA PRO A 143 -11.28 3.48 -6.76
C PRO A 143 -11.57 4.20 -8.08
N SER A 144 -10.58 4.20 -8.98
CA SER A 144 -10.78 4.58 -10.36
C SER A 144 -11.52 3.47 -11.14
N ASP A 145 -11.94 3.77 -12.36
CA ASP A 145 -12.54 2.76 -13.22
C ASP A 145 -11.58 1.58 -13.48
N GLU A 146 -10.29 1.86 -13.64
CA GLU A 146 -9.25 0.82 -13.78
C GLU A 146 -9.20 -0.10 -12.57
N LEU A 147 -9.26 0.46 -11.36
CA LEU A 147 -9.25 -0.36 -10.15
C LEU A 147 -10.54 -1.17 -10.00
N LEU A 148 -11.68 -0.59 -10.35
CA LEU A 148 -12.95 -1.31 -10.34
C LEU A 148 -12.93 -2.48 -11.30
N GLU A 149 -12.38 -2.32 -12.50
CA GLU A 149 -12.20 -3.41 -13.46
C GLU A 149 -11.27 -4.49 -12.91
N PHE A 150 -10.17 -4.10 -12.27
CA PHE A 150 -9.27 -5.04 -11.61
C PHE A 150 -10.03 -5.87 -10.57
N CYS A 151 -10.84 -5.24 -9.74
CA CYS A 151 -11.61 -5.94 -8.70
C CYS A 151 -12.62 -6.93 -9.30
N LEU A 152 -13.20 -6.62 -10.47
CA LEU A 152 -14.11 -7.52 -11.14
C LEU A 152 -13.41 -8.76 -11.74
N ARG A 153 -12.14 -8.64 -12.12
CA ARG A 153 -11.35 -9.75 -12.64
C ARG A 153 -10.72 -10.60 -11.53
N PHE A 154 -10.56 -10.05 -10.36
CA PHE A 154 -9.97 -10.71 -9.21
C PHE A 154 -10.89 -11.79 -8.65
#